data_ee0c810a61c72bd65c146009412ad94b
#
_entry.id   ee0c810a61c72bd65c146009412ad94b
#
_cell.length_a   1.000
_cell.length_b   1.000
_cell.length_c   1.000
_cell.angle_alpha   90.00
_cell.angle_beta   90.00
_cell.angle_gamma   90.00
#
_symmetry.space_group_name_H-M   'P 1'
#
loop_
_entity.id
_entity.type
_entity.pdbx_description
1 polymer ?
#
loop_
_entity_poly.entity_id
_entity_poly.type
_entity_poly.pdbx_seq_one_letter_code
_entity_poly.pdbx_strand_id
1 'polypeptide(L)'
;MITMKNFTELSWPIFNEAIADYHKTDNVDTPIQNPYPFKSIEYYLYLKCWIDTVQWHFEDIIRNPDIDPAEALVLKRRIDKSNQDRTDLVELIDSYFLDMYKDIKQNENATINTESPAWAVDRYSILALKIYHMQNEVDRTDVDETHRAKCREKLNILKEQYKDMTTSIGQLLDDIAAGRKYMKVYRQMKMYNDPALNPVLYGPKK
;
A
#
# COMPACT_ATOMS: atom_id res chain seq x y z
N MET A 1 -8.27 -20.71 -11.58
CA MET A 1 -6.90 -20.66 -11.02
C MET A 1 -6.28 -19.39 -11.57
N ILE A 2 -6.00 -18.38 -10.75
CA ILE A 2 -5.31 -17.15 -11.19
C ILE A 2 -3.88 -17.59 -11.51
N THR A 3 -3.56 -17.64 -12.81
CA THR A 3 -2.19 -17.87 -13.23
C THR A 3 -1.38 -16.61 -12.93
N MET A 4 -0.22 -16.77 -12.35
CA MET A 4 0.63 -15.72 -11.79
C MET A 4 1.08 -14.64 -12.78
N LYS A 5 1.07 -14.92 -14.07
CA LYS A 5 1.32 -13.91 -15.11
C LYS A 5 0.35 -12.72 -15.06
N ASN A 6 -0.78 -12.85 -14.33
CA ASN A 6 -1.86 -11.87 -14.36
C ASN A 6 -2.11 -11.17 -13.01
N PHE A 7 -1.26 -11.36 -11.98
CA PHE A 7 -1.53 -10.73 -10.68
C PHE A 7 -1.47 -9.19 -10.74
N THR A 8 -0.48 -8.64 -11.43
CA THR A 8 -0.36 -7.19 -11.61
C THR A 8 -1.43 -6.65 -12.54
N GLU A 9 -1.88 -7.43 -13.54
CA GLU A 9 -3.02 -7.11 -14.40
C GLU A 9 -4.35 -7.15 -13.63
N LEU A 10 -4.47 -8.01 -12.61
CA LEU A 10 -5.62 -8.02 -11.70
C LEU A 10 -5.58 -6.83 -10.73
N SER A 11 -4.46 -6.60 -10.07
CA SER A 11 -4.37 -5.65 -8.96
C SER A 11 -4.42 -4.19 -9.40
N TRP A 12 -3.83 -3.84 -10.53
CA TRP A 12 -3.76 -2.45 -10.99
C TRP A 12 -5.12 -1.80 -11.26
N PRO A 13 -6.07 -2.44 -11.98
CA PRO A 13 -7.43 -1.91 -12.14
C PRO A 13 -8.15 -1.74 -10.80
N ILE A 14 -7.99 -2.68 -9.87
CA ILE A 14 -8.61 -2.64 -8.54
C ILE A 14 -8.10 -1.43 -7.73
N PHE A 15 -6.80 -1.13 -7.80
CA PHE A 15 -6.25 0.05 -7.15
C PHE A 15 -6.81 1.34 -7.75
N ASN A 16 -6.87 1.43 -9.07
CA ASN A 16 -7.44 2.61 -9.74
C ASN A 16 -8.94 2.76 -9.43
N GLU A 17 -9.69 1.68 -9.31
CA GLU A 17 -11.10 1.70 -8.89
C GLU A 17 -11.24 2.23 -7.47
N ALA A 18 -10.47 1.74 -6.51
CA ALA A 18 -10.50 2.21 -5.13
C ALA A 18 -10.16 3.70 -5.01
N ILE A 19 -9.15 4.17 -5.76
CA ILE A 19 -8.78 5.59 -5.83
C ILE A 19 -9.93 6.42 -6.41
N ALA A 20 -10.51 5.98 -7.52
CA ALA A 20 -11.61 6.69 -8.17
C ALA A 20 -12.87 6.75 -7.29
N ASP A 21 -13.19 5.66 -6.59
CA ASP A 21 -14.34 5.59 -5.69
C ASP A 21 -14.16 6.51 -4.48
N TYR A 22 -12.98 6.56 -3.89
CA TYR A 22 -12.68 7.49 -2.80
C TYR A 22 -12.90 8.95 -3.23
N HIS A 23 -12.38 9.34 -4.39
CA HIS A 23 -12.45 10.72 -4.88
C HIS A 23 -13.84 11.15 -5.38
N LYS A 24 -14.84 10.26 -5.36
CA LYS A 24 -16.24 10.66 -5.56
C LYS A 24 -16.77 11.52 -4.39
N THR A 25 -16.28 11.28 -3.20
CA THR A 25 -16.65 12.03 -1.97
C THR A 25 -15.52 12.89 -1.46
N ASP A 26 -14.28 12.51 -1.73
CA ASP A 26 -13.04 13.17 -1.32
C ASP A 26 -13.02 13.51 0.19
N ASN A 27 -13.45 12.55 1.01
CA ASN A 27 -13.61 12.74 2.45
C ASN A 27 -13.08 11.53 3.22
N VAL A 28 -12.14 11.81 4.12
CA VAL A 28 -11.46 10.79 4.98
C VAL A 28 -12.39 10.05 5.93
N ASP A 29 -13.62 10.54 6.14
CA ASP A 29 -14.62 9.92 7.00
C ASP A 29 -15.65 9.10 6.22
N THR A 30 -15.52 9.03 4.88
CA THR A 30 -16.43 8.22 4.05
C THR A 30 -16.22 6.74 4.35
N PRO A 31 -17.29 6.01 4.75
CA PRO A 31 -17.20 4.57 4.93
C PRO A 31 -16.87 3.86 3.63
N ILE A 32 -15.92 2.94 3.67
CA ILE A 32 -15.58 2.10 2.50
C ILE A 32 -16.79 1.25 2.06
N GLN A 33 -17.04 1.23 0.76
CA GLN A 33 -17.99 0.33 0.11
C GLN A 33 -17.22 -0.59 -0.84
N ASN A 34 -16.65 -1.66 -0.28
CA ASN A 34 -15.84 -2.58 -1.06
C ASN A 34 -16.73 -3.46 -1.95
N PRO A 35 -16.61 -3.41 -3.30
CA PRO A 35 -17.47 -4.15 -4.20
C PRO A 35 -17.15 -5.64 -4.29
N TYR A 36 -16.02 -6.08 -3.74
CA TYR A 36 -15.52 -7.44 -3.88
C TYR A 36 -15.97 -8.35 -2.74
N PRO A 37 -16.09 -9.67 -2.98
CA PRO A 37 -16.48 -10.64 -1.96
C PRO A 37 -15.54 -10.62 -0.76
N PHE A 38 -16.09 -10.60 0.44
CA PHE A 38 -15.32 -10.55 1.68
C PHE A 38 -14.25 -11.66 1.74
N LYS A 39 -13.02 -11.30 2.08
CA LYS A 39 -11.84 -12.16 2.14
C LYS A 39 -11.32 -12.68 0.79
N SER A 40 -11.82 -12.23 -0.35
CA SER A 40 -11.15 -12.48 -1.62
C SER A 40 -9.86 -11.66 -1.71
N ILE A 41 -8.96 -12.03 -2.62
CA ILE A 41 -7.73 -11.23 -2.83
C ILE A 41 -8.09 -9.84 -3.38
N GLU A 42 -9.10 -9.74 -4.24
CA GLU A 42 -9.62 -8.50 -4.78
C GLU A 42 -10.14 -7.59 -3.65
N TYR A 43 -10.84 -8.18 -2.67
CA TYR A 43 -11.30 -7.45 -1.49
C TYR A 43 -10.11 -6.84 -0.71
N TYR A 44 -9.04 -7.62 -0.49
CA TYR A 44 -7.87 -7.13 0.22
C TYR A 44 -7.10 -6.07 -0.57
N LEU A 45 -7.00 -6.21 -1.89
CA LEU A 45 -6.35 -5.23 -2.76
C LEU A 45 -7.09 -3.89 -2.77
N TYR A 46 -8.42 -3.94 -2.91
CA TYR A 46 -9.26 -2.75 -2.87
C TYR A 46 -9.17 -2.05 -1.51
N LEU A 47 -9.33 -2.80 -0.41
CA LEU A 47 -9.21 -2.29 0.96
C LEU A 47 -7.83 -1.66 1.20
N LYS A 48 -6.77 -2.31 0.70
CA LYS A 48 -5.40 -1.80 0.81
C LYS A 48 -5.24 -0.43 0.17
N CYS A 49 -5.70 -0.29 -1.06
CA CYS A 49 -5.60 0.96 -1.80
C CYS A 49 -6.50 2.06 -1.19
N TRP A 50 -7.68 1.69 -0.69
CA TRP A 50 -8.54 2.62 0.04
C TRP A 50 -7.86 3.18 1.29
N ILE A 51 -7.26 2.31 2.12
CA ILE A 51 -6.53 2.74 3.33
C ILE A 51 -5.36 3.67 2.95
N ASP A 52 -4.61 3.35 1.89
CA ASP A 52 -3.51 4.20 1.42
C ASP A 52 -4.01 5.57 0.98
N THR A 53 -5.15 5.63 0.29
CA THR A 53 -5.75 6.88 -0.19
C THR A 53 -6.23 7.73 0.98
N VAL A 54 -6.94 7.16 1.94
CA VAL A 54 -7.37 7.86 3.16
C VAL A 54 -6.15 8.39 3.93
N GLN A 55 -5.11 7.58 4.06
CA GLN A 55 -3.90 7.99 4.76
C GLN A 55 -3.14 9.09 4.03
N TRP A 56 -3.11 9.10 2.71
CA TRP A 56 -2.56 10.21 1.92
C TRP A 56 -3.21 11.53 2.30
N HIS A 57 -4.54 11.58 2.36
CA HIS A 57 -5.27 12.78 2.72
C HIS A 57 -5.12 13.16 4.21
N PHE A 58 -5.00 12.19 5.13
CA PHE A 58 -4.61 12.50 6.51
C PHE A 58 -3.26 13.21 6.59
N GLU A 59 -2.29 12.74 5.80
CA GLU A 59 -0.97 13.32 5.72
C GLU A 59 -0.98 14.72 5.08
N ASP A 60 -1.91 15.02 4.18
CA ASP A 60 -2.10 16.36 3.65
C ASP A 60 -2.72 17.30 4.71
N ILE A 61 -3.76 16.85 5.41
CA ILE A 61 -4.43 17.64 6.46
C ILE A 61 -3.46 18.00 7.59
N ILE A 62 -2.65 17.04 8.08
CA ILE A 62 -1.73 17.29 9.21
C ILE A 62 -0.59 18.26 8.85
N ARG A 63 -0.30 18.45 7.56
CA ARG A 63 0.71 19.40 7.07
C ARG A 63 0.21 20.83 6.97
N ASN A 64 -1.09 21.08 7.23
CA ASN A 64 -1.60 22.43 7.30
C ASN A 64 -0.89 23.19 8.43
N PRO A 65 -0.17 24.29 8.14
CA PRO A 65 0.57 25.03 9.16
C PRO A 65 -0.34 25.71 10.20
N ASP A 66 -1.60 25.91 9.86
CA ASP A 66 -2.61 26.57 10.71
C ASP A 66 -3.50 25.56 11.45
N ILE A 67 -3.20 24.27 11.42
CA ILE A 67 -4.00 23.24 12.11
C ILE A 67 -3.98 23.47 13.64
N ASP A 68 -5.13 23.34 14.28
CA ASP A 68 -5.21 23.39 15.74
C ASP A 68 -4.40 22.24 16.37
N PRO A 69 -3.56 22.49 17.39
CA PRO A 69 -2.72 21.46 18.00
C PRO A 69 -3.49 20.28 18.59
N ALA A 70 -4.71 20.48 19.10
CA ALA A 70 -5.54 19.40 19.63
C ALA A 70 -6.10 18.54 18.49
N GLU A 71 -6.53 19.15 17.39
CA GLU A 71 -6.96 18.47 16.18
C GLU A 71 -5.80 17.70 15.53
N ALA A 72 -4.61 18.30 15.47
CA ALA A 72 -3.42 17.65 14.97
C ALA A 72 -3.07 16.37 15.76
N LEU A 73 -3.23 16.39 17.09
CA LEU A 73 -3.01 15.22 17.93
C LEU A 73 -4.04 14.10 17.67
N VAL A 74 -5.32 14.47 17.48
CA VAL A 74 -6.37 13.52 17.11
C VAL A 74 -6.06 12.90 15.76
N LEU A 75 -5.70 13.72 14.77
CA LEU A 75 -5.36 13.27 13.43
C LEU A 75 -4.11 12.37 13.43
N LYS A 76 -3.07 12.72 14.22
CA LYS A 76 -1.88 11.85 14.39
C LYS A 76 -2.25 10.45 14.89
N ARG A 77 -3.19 10.34 15.84
CA ARG A 77 -3.67 9.04 16.32
C ARG A 77 -4.43 8.26 15.24
N ARG A 78 -5.18 8.94 14.37
CA ARG A 78 -5.83 8.33 13.21
C ARG A 78 -4.80 7.80 12.21
N ILE A 79 -3.75 8.57 11.92
CA ILE A 79 -2.62 8.14 11.08
C ILE A 79 -1.94 6.90 11.67
N ASP A 80 -1.67 6.89 12.98
CA ASP A 80 -1.03 5.73 13.63
C ASP A 80 -1.91 4.47 13.55
N LYS A 81 -3.23 4.63 13.73
CA LYS A 81 -4.18 3.53 13.54
C LYS A 81 -4.22 3.06 12.10
N SER A 82 -4.31 3.98 11.14
CA SER A 82 -4.30 3.65 9.70
C SER A 82 -3.03 2.89 9.29
N ASN A 83 -1.86 3.30 9.80
CA ASN A 83 -0.61 2.58 9.61
C ASN A 83 -0.64 1.17 10.22
N GLN A 84 -1.32 0.97 11.34
CA GLN A 84 -1.51 -0.36 11.91
C GLN A 84 -2.41 -1.21 11.01
N ASP A 85 -3.58 -0.69 10.64
CA ASP A 85 -4.56 -1.38 9.78
C ASP A 85 -3.92 -1.77 8.43
N ARG A 86 -3.11 -0.88 7.85
CA ARG A 86 -2.34 -1.14 6.63
C ARG A 86 -1.36 -2.30 6.81
N THR A 87 -0.63 -2.34 7.92
CA THR A 87 0.33 -3.40 8.20
C THR A 87 -0.36 -4.75 8.42
N ASP A 88 -1.44 -4.76 9.18
CA ASP A 88 -2.24 -5.96 9.44
C ASP A 88 -2.79 -6.53 8.12
N LEU A 89 -3.18 -5.65 7.19
CA LEU A 89 -3.66 -6.06 5.87
C LEU A 89 -2.54 -6.61 4.98
N VAL A 90 -1.33 -6.06 5.04
CA VAL A 90 -0.15 -6.64 4.36
C VAL A 90 0.11 -8.06 4.85
N GLU A 91 0.00 -8.31 6.17
CA GLU A 91 0.15 -9.66 6.73
C GLU A 91 -0.96 -10.63 6.24
N LEU A 92 -2.19 -10.15 6.04
CA LEU A 92 -3.26 -10.95 5.45
C LEU A 92 -2.99 -11.30 3.98
N ILE A 93 -2.49 -10.34 3.19
CA ILE A 93 -2.09 -10.56 1.79
C ILE A 93 -0.91 -11.54 1.72
N ASP A 94 0.07 -11.43 2.63
CA ASP A 94 1.16 -12.41 2.71
C ASP A 94 0.66 -13.80 3.06
N SER A 95 -0.33 -13.90 3.96
CA SER A 95 -0.95 -15.18 4.29
C SER A 95 -1.67 -15.80 3.09
N TYR A 96 -2.28 -14.98 2.23
CA TYR A 96 -2.87 -15.43 0.97
C TYR A 96 -1.80 -16.03 0.03
N PHE A 97 -0.66 -15.35 -0.16
CA PHE A 97 0.42 -15.88 -0.98
C PHE A 97 1.04 -17.14 -0.36
N LEU A 98 1.20 -17.18 0.95
CA LEU A 98 1.73 -18.36 1.64
C LEU A 98 0.83 -19.57 1.42
N ASP A 99 -0.49 -19.42 1.51
CA ASP A 99 -1.44 -20.50 1.24
C ASP A 99 -1.44 -20.92 -0.24
N MET A 100 -1.33 -19.95 -1.15
CA MET A 100 -1.23 -20.22 -2.59
C MET A 100 0.00 -21.07 -2.95
N TYR A 101 1.12 -20.87 -2.28
CA TYR A 101 2.40 -21.51 -2.58
C TYR A 101 2.79 -22.64 -1.61
N LYS A 102 1.91 -23.02 -0.67
CA LYS A 102 2.22 -23.98 0.40
C LYS A 102 2.73 -25.34 -0.08
N ASP A 103 2.26 -25.77 -1.27
CA ASP A 103 2.61 -27.08 -1.83
C ASP A 103 3.80 -27.03 -2.81
N ILE A 104 4.39 -25.85 -3.01
CA ILE A 104 5.55 -25.68 -3.88
C ILE A 104 6.81 -26.21 -3.19
N LYS A 105 7.42 -27.23 -3.81
CA LYS A 105 8.69 -27.77 -3.34
C LYS A 105 9.84 -26.83 -3.71
N GLN A 106 10.56 -26.39 -2.69
CA GLN A 106 11.73 -25.53 -2.87
C GLN A 106 12.88 -26.30 -3.53
N ASN A 107 13.60 -25.64 -4.44
CA ASN A 107 14.84 -26.17 -5.02
C ASN A 107 15.97 -26.11 -3.98
N GLU A 108 17.00 -26.96 -4.13
CA GLU A 108 18.15 -26.99 -3.21
C GLU A 108 18.84 -25.61 -3.04
N ASN A 109 18.90 -24.85 -4.12
CA ASN A 109 19.52 -23.52 -4.16
C ASN A 109 18.47 -22.37 -4.13
N ALA A 110 17.27 -22.61 -3.59
CA ALA A 110 16.25 -21.59 -3.49
C ALA A 110 16.73 -20.42 -2.62
N THR A 111 16.47 -19.20 -3.07
CA THR A 111 16.87 -17.96 -2.37
C THR A 111 15.67 -17.26 -1.75
N ILE A 112 15.92 -16.43 -0.74
CA ILE A 112 14.92 -15.56 -0.12
C ILE A 112 15.03 -14.16 -0.72
N ASN A 113 13.90 -13.44 -0.80
CA ASN A 113 13.88 -12.03 -1.17
C ASN A 113 13.89 -11.15 0.08
N THR A 114 14.36 -9.90 -0.08
CA THR A 114 14.35 -8.91 1.01
C THR A 114 12.93 -8.56 1.45
N GLU A 115 12.00 -8.51 0.50
CA GLU A 115 10.59 -8.22 0.74
C GLU A 115 9.73 -9.43 0.34
N SER A 116 8.64 -9.62 1.06
CA SER A 116 7.60 -10.57 0.67
C SER A 116 6.77 -10.04 -0.52
N PRO A 117 6.01 -10.90 -1.20
CA PRO A 117 5.09 -10.45 -2.24
C PRO A 117 4.11 -9.37 -1.77
N ALA A 118 3.58 -9.45 -0.55
CA ALA A 118 2.64 -8.46 -0.04
C ALA A 118 3.27 -7.09 0.19
N TRP A 119 4.54 -7.02 0.61
CA TRP A 119 5.24 -5.74 0.70
C TRP A 119 5.52 -5.12 -0.67
N ALA A 120 5.77 -5.94 -1.70
CA ALA A 120 5.86 -5.45 -3.06
C ALA A 120 4.49 -4.91 -3.56
N VAL A 121 3.40 -5.59 -3.22
CA VAL A 121 2.01 -5.15 -3.51
C VAL A 121 1.69 -3.85 -2.77
N ASP A 122 2.11 -3.69 -1.51
CA ASP A 122 1.99 -2.45 -0.74
C ASP A 122 2.60 -1.25 -1.47
N ARG A 123 3.82 -1.40 -1.96
CA ARG A 123 4.49 -0.36 -2.76
C ARG A 123 3.79 -0.10 -4.08
N TYR A 124 3.24 -1.14 -4.71
CA TYR A 124 2.57 -1.04 -5.99
C TYR A 124 1.24 -0.27 -5.89
N SER A 125 0.49 -0.47 -4.80
CA SER A 125 -0.70 0.32 -4.46
C SER A 125 -0.37 1.80 -4.25
N ILE A 126 0.67 2.11 -3.47
CA ILE A 126 1.13 3.49 -3.26
C ILE A 126 1.60 4.13 -4.57
N LEU A 127 2.20 3.35 -5.48
CA LEU A 127 2.60 3.86 -6.79
C LEU A 127 1.39 4.26 -7.66
N ALA A 128 0.30 3.48 -7.62
CA ALA A 128 -0.94 3.84 -8.30
C ALA A 128 -1.47 5.20 -7.82
N LEU A 129 -1.49 5.40 -6.51
CA LEU A 129 -1.92 6.66 -5.89
C LEU A 129 -1.01 7.83 -6.29
N LYS A 130 0.31 7.63 -6.30
CA LYS A 130 1.27 8.65 -6.76
C LYS A 130 1.07 9.04 -8.23
N ILE A 131 0.80 8.06 -9.09
CA ILE A 131 0.51 8.31 -10.51
C ILE A 131 -0.79 9.10 -10.66
N TYR A 132 -1.82 8.75 -9.92
CA TYR A 132 -3.09 9.46 -9.94
C TYR A 132 -2.92 10.93 -9.55
N HIS A 133 -2.31 11.23 -8.41
CA HIS A 133 -2.11 12.61 -7.96
C HIS A 133 -1.16 13.39 -8.87
N MET A 134 -0.09 12.76 -9.38
CA MET A 134 0.82 13.41 -10.31
C MET A 134 0.17 13.70 -11.67
N GLN A 135 -0.73 12.83 -12.14
CA GLN A 135 -1.51 13.08 -13.34
C GLN A 135 -2.43 14.29 -13.14
N ASN A 136 -3.11 14.37 -11.98
CA ASN A 136 -3.95 15.53 -11.65
C ASN A 136 -3.14 16.84 -11.66
N GLU A 137 -1.90 16.85 -11.15
CA GLU A 137 -1.02 18.03 -11.20
C GLU A 137 -0.61 18.41 -12.64
N VAL A 138 -0.43 17.43 -13.53
CA VAL A 138 -0.19 17.67 -14.95
C VAL A 138 -1.40 18.30 -15.64
N ASP A 139 -2.60 17.90 -15.24
CA ASP A 139 -3.86 18.31 -15.86
C ASP A 139 -4.42 19.64 -15.30
N ARG A 140 -3.78 20.21 -14.27
CA ARG A 140 -4.16 21.51 -13.70
C ARG A 140 -4.12 22.62 -14.72
N THR A 141 -5.17 23.44 -14.72
CA THR A 141 -5.32 24.61 -15.63
C THR A 141 -5.03 25.94 -14.95
N ASP A 142 -4.91 25.95 -13.62
CA ASP A 142 -4.69 27.11 -12.76
C ASP A 142 -3.20 27.39 -12.46
N VAL A 143 -2.30 26.59 -13.04
CA VAL A 143 -0.84 26.71 -12.88
C VAL A 143 -0.16 26.98 -14.22
N ASP A 144 1.10 27.48 -14.17
CA ASP A 144 1.87 27.78 -15.36
C ASP A 144 2.41 26.50 -16.05
N GLU A 145 2.89 26.68 -17.30
CA GLU A 145 3.45 25.57 -18.08
C GLU A 145 4.75 25.03 -17.48
N THR A 146 5.51 25.85 -16.77
CA THR A 146 6.75 25.42 -16.11
C THR A 146 6.45 24.38 -15.03
N HIS A 147 5.41 24.62 -14.22
CA HIS A 147 4.94 23.65 -13.22
C HIS A 147 4.49 22.35 -13.88
N ARG A 148 3.61 22.43 -14.89
CA ARG A 148 3.11 21.24 -15.60
C ARG A 148 4.21 20.43 -16.27
N ALA A 149 5.21 21.10 -16.86
CA ALA A 149 6.36 20.41 -17.45
C ALA A 149 7.15 19.59 -16.41
N LYS A 150 7.44 20.19 -15.23
CA LYS A 150 8.10 19.47 -14.13
C LYS A 150 7.27 18.29 -13.61
N CYS A 151 5.95 18.43 -13.56
CA CYS A 151 5.05 17.35 -13.15
C CYS A 151 5.01 16.24 -14.20
N ARG A 152 5.05 16.57 -15.52
CA ARG A 152 5.16 15.56 -16.59
C ARG A 152 6.46 14.75 -16.51
N GLU A 153 7.57 15.37 -16.21
CA GLU A 153 8.85 14.67 -16.01
C GLU A 153 8.75 13.66 -14.86
N LYS A 154 8.21 14.08 -13.71
CA LYS A 154 7.99 13.20 -12.57
C LYS A 154 7.00 12.07 -12.89
N LEU A 155 5.91 12.39 -13.59
CA LEU A 155 4.92 11.40 -14.02
C LEU A 155 5.55 10.34 -14.94
N ASN A 156 6.42 10.73 -15.85
CA ASN A 156 7.13 9.79 -16.73
C ASN A 156 8.01 8.83 -15.91
N ILE A 157 8.72 9.32 -14.90
CA ILE A 157 9.51 8.48 -13.99
C ILE A 157 8.60 7.51 -13.23
N LEU A 158 7.44 7.97 -12.72
CA LEU A 158 6.47 7.10 -12.03
C LEU A 158 5.90 6.02 -12.98
N LYS A 159 5.66 6.36 -14.26
CA LYS A 159 5.21 5.39 -15.27
C LYS A 159 6.31 4.38 -15.64
N GLU A 160 7.57 4.76 -15.57
CA GLU A 160 8.70 3.82 -15.69
C GLU A 160 8.77 2.88 -14.49
N GLN A 161 8.69 3.41 -13.25
CA GLN A 161 8.61 2.62 -12.04
C GLN A 161 7.44 1.63 -12.06
N TYR A 162 6.29 2.02 -12.62
CA TYR A 162 5.15 1.11 -12.82
C TYR A 162 5.53 -0.11 -13.66
N LYS A 163 6.23 0.09 -14.78
CA LYS A 163 6.67 -1.01 -15.67
C LYS A 163 7.66 -1.93 -14.95
N ASP A 164 8.62 -1.34 -14.24
CA ASP A 164 9.63 -2.08 -13.50
C ASP A 164 9.02 -2.90 -12.36
N MET A 165 8.10 -2.29 -11.58
CA MET A 165 7.42 -3.00 -10.51
C MET A 165 6.49 -4.09 -11.03
N THR A 166 5.74 -3.83 -12.11
CA THR A 166 4.92 -4.85 -12.77
C THR A 166 5.76 -6.06 -13.16
N THR A 167 6.92 -5.81 -13.78
CA THR A 167 7.85 -6.85 -14.20
C THR A 167 8.45 -7.60 -13.00
N SER A 168 8.95 -6.87 -12.01
CA SER A 168 9.64 -7.48 -10.86
C SER A 168 8.70 -8.26 -9.94
N ILE A 169 7.47 -7.80 -9.74
CA ILE A 169 6.45 -8.56 -9.00
C ILE A 169 6.12 -9.86 -9.74
N GLY A 170 5.91 -9.80 -11.07
CA GLY A 170 5.69 -10.99 -11.87
C GLY A 170 6.84 -12.00 -11.76
N GLN A 171 8.10 -11.53 -11.89
CA GLN A 171 9.30 -12.38 -11.73
C GLN A 171 9.39 -13.00 -10.33
N LEU A 172 9.09 -12.22 -9.27
CA LEU A 172 9.12 -12.74 -7.91
C LEU A 172 8.10 -13.87 -7.72
N LEU A 173 6.87 -13.68 -8.19
CA LEU A 173 5.81 -14.68 -8.09
C LEU A 173 6.13 -15.93 -8.94
N ASP A 174 6.65 -15.76 -10.14
CA ASP A 174 7.11 -16.86 -11.01
C ASP A 174 8.27 -17.64 -10.37
N ASP A 175 9.20 -16.95 -9.71
CA ASP A 175 10.32 -17.60 -9.02
C ASP A 175 9.87 -18.42 -7.81
N ILE A 176 8.88 -17.92 -7.04
CA ILE A 176 8.29 -18.66 -5.92
C ILE A 176 7.53 -19.88 -6.45
N ALA A 177 6.71 -19.71 -7.48
CA ALA A 177 5.96 -20.79 -8.11
C ALA A 177 6.85 -21.92 -8.66
N ALA A 178 8.01 -21.56 -9.18
CA ALA A 178 8.99 -22.52 -9.69
C ALA A 178 9.92 -23.08 -8.61
N GLY A 179 9.76 -22.72 -7.36
CA GLY A 179 10.62 -23.13 -6.25
C GLY A 179 12.03 -22.55 -6.28
N ARG A 180 12.31 -21.55 -7.13
CA ARG A 180 13.59 -20.84 -7.19
C ARG A 180 13.78 -19.88 -6.05
N LYS A 181 12.65 -19.34 -5.55
CA LYS A 181 12.61 -18.52 -4.33
C LYS A 181 11.61 -19.10 -3.34
N TYR A 182 11.82 -18.79 -2.07
CA TYR A 182 10.87 -19.07 -1.01
C TYR A 182 10.51 -17.80 -0.26
N MET A 183 9.33 -17.78 0.34
CA MET A 183 8.86 -16.68 1.16
C MET A 183 8.68 -17.12 2.61
N LYS A 184 8.83 -16.17 3.51
CA LYS A 184 8.48 -16.30 4.92
C LYS A 184 7.59 -15.13 5.30
N VAL A 185 6.62 -15.39 6.15
CA VAL A 185 5.77 -14.34 6.71
C VAL A 185 6.25 -14.02 8.11
N TYR A 186 6.66 -12.78 8.33
CA TYR A 186 7.00 -12.26 9.63
C TYR A 186 5.98 -11.22 10.06
N ARG A 187 5.43 -11.39 11.26
CA ARG A 187 4.61 -10.33 11.86
C ARG A 187 5.48 -9.17 12.29
N GLN A 188 4.98 -7.96 12.13
CA GLN A 188 5.67 -6.80 12.68
C GLN A 188 5.59 -6.81 14.21
N MET A 189 6.73 -6.92 14.87
CA MET A 189 6.85 -6.87 16.31
C MET A 189 6.95 -5.41 16.77
N LYS A 190 5.86 -4.63 16.61
CA LYS A 190 5.84 -3.21 16.99
C LYS A 190 5.94 -3.08 18.50
N MET A 191 7.00 -2.42 18.97
CA MET A 191 7.28 -2.26 20.41
C MET A 191 6.69 -0.99 21.00
N TYR A 192 6.59 0.09 20.21
CA TYR A 192 6.25 1.42 20.72
C TYR A 192 4.77 1.58 21.14
N ASN A 193 3.87 0.72 20.66
CA ASN A 193 2.45 0.73 21.03
C ASN A 193 2.14 -0.19 22.24
N ASP A 194 3.09 -0.99 22.69
CA ASP A 194 2.91 -1.88 23.84
C ASP A 194 3.45 -1.22 25.12
N PRO A 195 2.58 -0.92 26.11
CA PRO A 195 3.02 -0.33 27.37
C PRO A 195 4.08 -1.15 28.10
N ALA A 196 4.06 -2.48 27.99
CA ALA A 196 5.04 -3.36 28.60
C ALA A 196 6.43 -3.25 27.96
N LEU A 197 6.49 -2.89 26.67
CA LEU A 197 7.71 -2.77 25.91
C LEU A 197 8.22 -1.32 25.80
N ASN A 198 7.45 -0.35 26.30
CA ASN A 198 7.84 1.07 26.31
C ASN A 198 7.70 1.70 27.72
N PRO A 199 8.49 1.26 28.70
CA PRO A 199 8.38 1.73 30.09
C PRO A 199 8.73 3.21 30.25
N VAL A 200 9.45 3.83 29.31
CA VAL A 200 9.79 5.27 29.36
C VAL A 200 8.53 6.14 29.23
N LEU A 201 7.56 5.72 28.42
CA LEU A 201 6.30 6.44 28.21
C LEU A 201 5.19 6.00 29.14
N TYR A 202 5.11 4.72 29.46
CA TYR A 202 3.99 4.10 30.18
C TYR A 202 4.35 3.56 31.56
N GLY A 203 5.64 3.54 31.93
CA GLY A 203 6.09 3.16 33.26
C GLY A 203 5.70 4.17 34.34
N PRO A 204 5.85 3.82 35.64
CA PRO A 204 5.57 4.74 36.73
C PRO A 204 6.48 5.97 36.58
N LYS A 205 5.86 7.15 36.60
CA LYS A 205 6.63 8.43 36.62
C LYS A 205 7.46 8.45 37.91
N LYS A 206 8.79 8.60 37.75
CA LYS A 206 9.71 8.81 38.87
C LYS A 206 9.49 10.18 39.47
#